data_078a3c61ea39fe70eb4c8d851878dc65
#
_entry.id   078a3c61ea39fe70eb4c8d851878dc65
#
_cell.length_a   1.000
_cell.length_b   1.000
_cell.length_c   1.000
_cell.angle_alpha   90.00
_cell.angle_beta   90.00
_cell.angle_gamma   90.00
#
_symmetry.space_group_name_H-M   'P 1'
#
loop_
_entity.id
_entity.type
_entity.pdbx_description
1 polymer ?
#
loop_
_entity_poly.entity_id
_entity_poly.type
_entity_poly.pdbx_seq_one_letter_code
_entity_poly.pdbx_strand_id
1 'polypeptide(L)'
;MQTTDPAWIFAVVGAESTGKSTLAETLAERLAGDTGWRSTWIPEVLREWCEREGRTPAAHEQAGIAAEQARRIEEAARAHRIVVCDTTPLMTAVYHRHIFDDRSLDAPAIAWQRRCTLTLLTALDLPWQADGLQRDGPHVREPVDAAVREMLIGADLPFVVVGGLGKARLEAAVDAVAPHLRQADAPVPGLFSRLAERDAAQPEWRWVCETCDSPDCEHASLRLKNALLQRG
;
A
#
# COMPACT_ATOMS: atom_id res chain seq x y z
N MET A 1 -17.35 -22.59 7.86
CA MET A 1 -16.25 -23.24 7.12
C MET A 1 -15.01 -22.39 7.40
N GLN A 2 -14.09 -22.86 8.23
CA GLN A 2 -12.83 -22.17 8.47
C GLN A 2 -11.99 -22.30 7.19
N THR A 3 -11.54 -21.17 6.65
CA THR A 3 -10.61 -21.17 5.53
C THR A 3 -9.27 -21.72 6.03
N THR A 4 -8.80 -22.81 5.45
CA THR A 4 -7.52 -23.45 5.81
C THR A 4 -6.31 -22.66 5.33
N ASP A 5 -6.49 -21.69 4.47
CA ASP A 5 -5.44 -20.87 3.91
C ASP A 5 -5.27 -19.54 4.68
N PRO A 6 -4.04 -19.04 4.83
CA PRO A 6 -3.78 -17.76 5.51
C PRO A 6 -4.47 -16.60 4.78
N ALA A 7 -4.93 -15.61 5.57
CA ALA A 7 -5.52 -14.40 5.01
C ALA A 7 -4.47 -13.54 4.30
N TRP A 8 -4.87 -12.85 3.22
CA TRP A 8 -4.08 -11.76 2.66
C TRP A 8 -4.28 -10.50 3.48
N ILE A 9 -3.19 -9.96 3.99
CA ILE A 9 -3.17 -8.72 4.76
C ILE A 9 -2.51 -7.63 3.92
N PHE A 10 -3.29 -6.63 3.52
CA PHE A 10 -2.82 -5.47 2.77
C PHE A 10 -2.77 -4.26 3.69
N ALA A 11 -1.57 -3.76 3.95
CA ALA A 11 -1.36 -2.60 4.80
C ALA A 11 -1.39 -1.31 3.98
N VAL A 12 -2.27 -0.36 4.33
CA VAL A 12 -2.28 0.99 3.76
C VAL A 12 -1.58 1.91 4.75
N VAL A 13 -0.39 2.40 4.38
CA VAL A 13 0.44 3.26 5.23
C VAL A 13 0.77 4.56 4.50
N GLY A 14 1.28 5.56 5.23
CA GLY A 14 1.69 6.83 4.66
C GLY A 14 1.42 7.99 5.60
N ALA A 15 1.87 9.19 5.21
CA ALA A 15 1.76 10.39 6.00
C ALA A 15 0.28 10.84 6.19
N GLU A 16 0.11 11.88 6.97
CA GLU A 16 -1.20 12.48 7.23
C GLU A 16 -1.85 13.01 5.96
N SER A 17 -3.19 13.02 5.94
CA SER A 17 -3.98 13.61 4.85
C SER A 17 -3.66 13.06 3.45
N THR A 18 -3.29 11.77 3.37
CA THR A 18 -3.02 11.07 2.10
C THR A 18 -4.15 10.13 1.67
N GLY A 19 -5.30 10.16 2.37
CA GLY A 19 -6.50 9.39 2.00
C GLY A 19 -6.42 7.89 2.33
N LYS A 20 -5.60 7.48 3.31
CA LYS A 20 -5.44 6.07 3.74
C LYS A 20 -6.76 5.40 4.10
N SER A 21 -7.55 6.02 4.99
CA SER A 21 -8.81 5.44 5.50
C SER A 21 -9.82 5.20 4.38
N THR A 22 -10.03 6.21 3.52
CA THR A 22 -10.91 6.08 2.35
C THR A 22 -10.42 4.98 1.40
N LEU A 23 -9.10 4.91 1.16
CA LEU A 23 -8.52 3.87 0.31
C LEU A 23 -8.68 2.49 0.92
N ALA A 24 -8.42 2.32 2.22
CA ALA A 24 -8.53 1.02 2.90
C ALA A 24 -9.98 0.48 2.85
N GLU A 25 -10.95 1.32 3.15
CA GLU A 25 -12.37 0.98 3.12
C GLU A 25 -12.83 0.61 1.70
N THR A 26 -12.61 1.52 0.74
CA THR A 26 -13.05 1.30 -0.65
C THR A 26 -12.32 0.13 -1.32
N LEU A 27 -11.06 -0.12 -0.98
CA LEU A 27 -10.32 -1.27 -1.49
C LEU A 27 -10.89 -2.59 -0.94
N ALA A 28 -11.21 -2.65 0.36
CA ALA A 28 -11.80 -3.86 0.94
C ALA A 28 -13.17 -4.18 0.32
N GLU A 29 -14.02 -3.17 0.12
CA GLU A 29 -15.32 -3.32 -0.56
C GLU A 29 -15.14 -3.79 -2.02
N ARG A 30 -14.21 -3.16 -2.74
CA ARG A 30 -13.91 -3.51 -4.12
C ARG A 30 -13.42 -4.95 -4.24
N LEU A 31 -12.49 -5.38 -3.39
CA LEU A 31 -11.96 -6.74 -3.40
C LEU A 31 -13.03 -7.76 -3.00
N ALA A 32 -13.93 -7.44 -2.08
CA ALA A 32 -15.06 -8.29 -1.74
C ALA A 32 -15.98 -8.51 -2.97
N GLY A 33 -16.32 -7.42 -3.67
CA GLY A 33 -17.17 -7.47 -4.87
C GLY A 33 -16.52 -8.21 -6.04
N ASP A 34 -15.23 -8.00 -6.27
CA ASP A 34 -14.51 -8.58 -7.41
C ASP A 34 -14.14 -10.05 -7.20
N THR A 35 -13.89 -10.48 -5.97
CA THR A 35 -13.45 -11.86 -5.66
C THR A 35 -14.54 -12.74 -5.09
N GLY A 36 -15.58 -12.16 -4.50
CA GLY A 36 -16.59 -12.89 -3.72
C GLY A 36 -16.08 -13.43 -2.38
N TRP A 37 -14.83 -13.12 -1.99
CA TRP A 37 -14.27 -13.55 -0.72
C TRP A 37 -14.67 -12.64 0.42
N ARG A 38 -14.74 -13.19 1.62
CA ARG A 38 -14.95 -12.40 2.83
C ARG A 38 -13.77 -11.45 3.02
N SER A 39 -14.04 -10.18 2.84
CA SER A 39 -13.07 -9.08 2.97
C SER A 39 -13.53 -8.13 4.06
N THR A 40 -12.59 -7.49 4.73
CA THR A 40 -12.87 -6.42 5.70
C THR A 40 -11.74 -5.41 5.71
N TRP A 41 -12.01 -4.21 6.22
CA TRP A 41 -10.98 -3.25 6.56
C TRP A 41 -10.93 -3.01 8.07
N ILE A 42 -9.75 -2.62 8.57
CA ILE A 42 -9.52 -2.36 9.99
C ILE A 42 -9.14 -0.90 10.15
N PRO A 43 -9.93 -0.11 10.89
CA PRO A 43 -9.67 1.30 11.10
C PRO A 43 -8.44 1.54 11.96
N GLU A 44 -7.92 2.77 11.90
CA GLU A 44 -6.78 3.22 12.68
C GLU A 44 -7.11 3.34 14.17
N VAL A 45 -6.51 2.50 14.99
CA VAL A 45 -6.72 2.48 16.45
C VAL A 45 -6.24 3.78 17.10
N LEU A 46 -5.16 4.37 16.60
CA LEU A 46 -4.63 5.63 17.13
C LEU A 46 -5.67 6.77 17.01
N ARG A 47 -6.39 6.84 15.90
CA ARG A 47 -7.46 7.84 15.71
C ARG A 47 -8.59 7.64 16.71
N GLU A 48 -9.11 6.42 16.84
CA GLU A 48 -10.15 6.09 17.81
C GLU A 48 -9.71 6.39 19.24
N TRP A 49 -8.43 6.13 19.55
CA TRP A 49 -7.85 6.39 20.85
C TRP A 49 -7.84 7.89 21.15
N CYS A 50 -7.37 8.73 20.21
CA CYS A 50 -7.32 10.19 20.36
C CYS A 50 -8.72 10.79 20.47
N GLU A 51 -9.68 10.30 19.70
CA GLU A 51 -11.10 10.75 19.79
C GLU A 51 -11.70 10.43 21.16
N ARG A 52 -11.43 9.25 21.70
CA ARG A 52 -11.91 8.84 23.01
C ARG A 52 -11.27 9.62 24.15
N GLU A 53 -9.96 9.83 24.12
CA GLU A 53 -9.20 10.49 25.19
C GLU A 53 -9.18 12.02 25.06
N GLY A 54 -9.56 12.57 23.90
CA GLY A 54 -9.55 14.01 23.63
C GLY A 54 -8.14 14.63 23.55
N ARG A 55 -7.10 13.81 23.37
CA ARG A 55 -5.69 14.21 23.29
C ARG A 55 -4.85 13.26 22.46
N THR A 56 -3.62 13.62 22.16
CA THR A 56 -2.62 12.71 21.60
C THR A 56 -1.99 11.84 22.70
N PRO A 57 -1.54 10.61 22.37
CA PRO A 57 -0.93 9.70 23.35
C PRO A 57 0.46 10.14 23.78
N ALA A 58 0.79 9.90 25.04
CA ALA A 58 2.15 9.99 25.56
C ALA A 58 3.00 8.81 25.09
N ALA A 59 4.34 8.93 25.21
CA ALA A 59 5.29 7.93 24.72
C ALA A 59 4.97 6.51 25.26
N HIS A 60 4.68 6.38 26.55
CA HIS A 60 4.43 5.09 27.19
C HIS A 60 3.08 4.45 26.78
N GLU A 61 2.18 5.17 26.13
CA GLU A 61 0.86 4.69 25.67
C GLU A 61 0.94 4.10 24.24
N GLN A 62 1.92 4.53 23.45
CA GLN A 62 2.05 4.17 22.05
C GLN A 62 2.20 2.65 21.81
N ALA A 63 2.95 1.96 22.65
CA ALA A 63 3.14 0.51 22.55
C ALA A 63 1.79 -0.25 22.71
N GLY A 64 0.92 0.20 23.63
CA GLY A 64 -0.41 -0.38 23.81
C GLY A 64 -1.32 -0.16 22.61
N ILE A 65 -1.26 1.02 21.98
CA ILE A 65 -2.03 1.35 20.77
C ILE A 65 -1.57 0.48 19.60
N ALA A 66 -0.24 0.35 19.40
CA ALA A 66 0.32 -0.52 18.38
C ALA A 66 -0.07 -1.99 18.56
N ALA A 67 -0.04 -2.48 19.80
CA ALA A 67 -0.47 -3.84 20.14
C ALA A 67 -1.96 -4.08 19.86
N GLU A 68 -2.81 -3.11 20.16
CA GLU A 68 -4.25 -3.19 19.88
C GLU A 68 -4.52 -3.19 18.37
N GLN A 69 -3.81 -2.37 17.58
CA GLN A 69 -3.90 -2.40 16.11
C GLN A 69 -3.53 -3.80 15.59
N ALA A 70 -2.41 -4.34 16.04
CA ALA A 70 -1.97 -5.69 15.68
C ALA A 70 -3.03 -6.75 16.01
N ARG A 71 -3.57 -6.72 17.23
CA ARG A 71 -4.58 -7.66 17.72
C ARG A 71 -5.84 -7.64 16.86
N ARG A 72 -6.35 -6.45 16.53
CA ARG A 72 -7.55 -6.33 15.68
C ARG A 72 -7.34 -6.88 14.28
N ILE A 73 -6.19 -6.62 13.67
CA ILE A 73 -5.85 -7.15 12.35
C ILE A 73 -5.75 -8.67 12.40
N GLU A 74 -5.08 -9.24 13.41
CA GLU A 74 -4.95 -10.68 13.57
C GLU A 74 -6.28 -11.38 13.81
N GLU A 75 -7.16 -10.77 14.58
CA GLU A 75 -8.51 -11.29 14.82
C GLU A 75 -9.33 -11.29 13.52
N ALA A 76 -9.28 -10.20 12.75
CA ALA A 76 -9.93 -10.12 11.45
C ALA A 76 -9.40 -11.17 10.47
N ALA A 77 -8.08 -11.42 10.46
CA ALA A 77 -7.44 -12.40 9.59
C ALA A 77 -7.87 -13.85 9.86
N ARG A 78 -8.38 -14.15 11.07
CA ARG A 78 -8.96 -15.48 11.38
C ARG A 78 -10.35 -15.69 10.75
N ALA A 79 -11.07 -14.62 10.46
CA ALA A 79 -12.46 -14.64 10.01
C ALA A 79 -12.65 -14.23 8.56
N HIS A 80 -11.66 -13.58 7.95
CA HIS A 80 -11.73 -13.03 6.60
C HIS A 80 -10.57 -13.53 5.75
N ARG A 81 -10.82 -13.66 4.45
CA ARG A 81 -9.81 -14.06 3.47
C ARG A 81 -8.91 -12.89 3.09
N ILE A 82 -9.47 -11.68 3.09
CA ILE A 82 -8.77 -10.44 2.78
C ILE A 82 -8.99 -9.46 3.93
N VAL A 83 -7.90 -8.88 4.42
CA VAL A 83 -7.91 -7.82 5.42
C VAL A 83 -7.13 -6.63 4.89
N VAL A 84 -7.76 -5.48 4.78
CA VAL A 84 -7.12 -4.22 4.42
C VAL A 84 -6.99 -3.37 5.68
N CYS A 85 -5.78 -2.94 6.00
CA CYS A 85 -5.52 -2.21 7.24
C CYS A 85 -5.37 -0.72 6.95
N ASP A 86 -6.23 0.12 7.56
CA ASP A 86 -5.93 1.54 7.68
C ASP A 86 -4.91 1.71 8.79
N THR A 87 -3.67 1.80 8.39
CA THR A 87 -2.44 1.73 9.17
C THR A 87 -2.14 0.35 9.80
N THR A 88 -0.95 0.26 10.35
CA THR A 88 -0.42 -0.91 11.07
C THR A 88 0.45 -0.41 12.24
N PRO A 89 0.96 -1.27 13.12
CA PRO A 89 1.95 -0.91 14.13
C PRO A 89 3.15 -0.11 13.59
N LEU A 90 3.48 -0.27 12.30
CA LEU A 90 4.54 0.50 11.64
C LEU A 90 4.31 2.01 11.73
N MET A 91 3.06 2.46 11.48
CA MET A 91 2.77 3.90 11.56
C MET A 91 2.87 4.43 12.97
N THR A 92 2.43 3.67 13.98
CA THR A 92 2.63 4.05 15.39
C THR A 92 4.13 4.19 15.72
N ALA A 93 4.98 3.28 15.26
CA ALA A 93 6.43 3.37 15.45
C ALA A 93 7.03 4.59 14.75
N VAL A 94 6.61 4.89 13.52
CA VAL A 94 7.06 6.08 12.78
C VAL A 94 6.71 7.37 13.53
N TYR A 95 5.49 7.51 14.01
CA TYR A 95 5.08 8.69 14.81
C TYR A 95 5.78 8.73 16.17
N HIS A 96 5.95 7.59 16.83
CA HIS A 96 6.68 7.50 18.08
C HIS A 96 8.12 8.02 17.93
N ARG A 97 8.82 7.55 16.90
CA ARG A 97 10.14 8.03 16.55
C ARG A 97 10.15 9.53 16.23
N HIS A 98 9.18 10.00 15.46
CA HIS A 98 9.13 11.39 15.02
C HIS A 98 8.85 12.37 16.18
N ILE A 99 7.93 12.00 17.09
CA ILE A 99 7.47 12.87 18.18
C ILE A 99 8.41 12.80 19.40
N PHE A 100 8.90 11.60 19.74
CA PHE A 100 9.65 11.36 20.98
C PHE A 100 11.14 11.08 20.77
N ASP A 101 11.62 11.06 19.51
CA ASP A 101 12.98 10.66 19.13
C ASP A 101 13.37 9.28 19.71
N ASP A 102 12.39 8.38 19.82
CA ASP A 102 12.54 7.03 20.38
C ASP A 102 12.23 5.97 19.33
N ARG A 103 13.20 5.07 19.11
CA ARG A 103 13.13 3.95 18.15
C ARG A 103 12.75 2.61 18.79
N SER A 104 12.34 2.61 20.03
CA SER A 104 12.06 1.37 20.77
C SER A 104 10.93 0.54 20.14
N LEU A 105 10.02 1.17 19.39
CA LEU A 105 8.93 0.50 18.68
C LEU A 105 9.29 0.04 17.26
N ASP A 106 10.44 0.41 16.69
CA ASP A 106 10.81 0.09 15.31
C ASP A 106 10.91 -1.42 15.10
N ALA A 107 11.70 -2.11 15.92
CA ALA A 107 11.95 -3.54 15.75
C ALA A 107 10.67 -4.41 15.88
N PRO A 108 9.81 -4.24 16.91
CA PRO A 108 8.56 -4.97 16.99
C PRO A 108 7.58 -4.63 15.85
N ALA A 109 7.52 -3.36 15.41
CA ALA A 109 6.67 -2.95 14.30
C ALA A 109 7.11 -3.57 12.97
N ILE A 110 8.42 -3.58 12.69
CA ILE A 110 8.98 -4.25 11.51
C ILE A 110 8.71 -5.75 11.54
N ALA A 111 8.94 -6.40 12.69
CA ALA A 111 8.67 -7.83 12.85
C ALA A 111 7.20 -8.17 12.58
N TRP A 112 6.29 -7.30 13.02
CA TRP A 112 4.87 -7.47 12.73
C TRP A 112 4.53 -7.21 11.26
N GLN A 113 5.11 -6.15 10.66
CA GLN A 113 4.86 -5.76 9.26
C GLN A 113 5.22 -6.87 8.25
N ARG A 114 6.19 -7.74 8.57
CA ARG A 114 6.53 -8.93 7.75
C ARG A 114 5.37 -9.90 7.53
N ARG A 115 4.30 -9.77 8.31
CA ARG A 115 3.07 -10.58 8.17
C ARG A 115 2.13 -10.06 7.10
N CYS A 116 2.33 -8.80 6.66
CA CYS A 116 1.56 -8.22 5.59
C CYS A 116 1.99 -8.83 4.24
N THR A 117 1.00 -9.16 3.42
CA THR A 117 1.23 -9.65 2.05
C THR A 117 1.86 -8.56 1.19
N LEU A 118 1.38 -7.33 1.34
CA LEU A 118 1.89 -6.15 0.64
C LEU A 118 1.60 -4.90 1.45
N THR A 119 2.54 -3.96 1.40
CA THR A 119 2.36 -2.61 1.93
C THR A 119 2.06 -1.63 0.79
N LEU A 120 0.95 -0.91 0.89
CA LEU A 120 0.55 0.17 0.00
C LEU A 120 0.92 1.50 0.66
N LEU A 121 1.94 2.18 0.16
CA LEU A 121 2.36 3.49 0.64
C LEU A 121 1.61 4.57 -0.17
N THR A 122 0.76 5.35 0.49
CA THR A 122 0.02 6.43 -0.19
C THR A 122 0.93 7.60 -0.54
N ALA A 123 0.88 8.04 -1.80
CA ALA A 123 1.65 9.19 -2.29
C ALA A 123 1.21 10.52 -1.63
N LEU A 124 2.10 11.50 -1.63
CA LEU A 124 1.86 12.86 -1.09
C LEU A 124 1.15 13.80 -2.10
N ASP A 125 0.40 13.24 -3.02
CA ASP A 125 -0.25 13.95 -4.16
C ASP A 125 -1.62 14.55 -3.84
N LEU A 126 -2.17 14.26 -2.64
CA LEU A 126 -3.38 14.93 -2.16
C LEU A 126 -3.04 16.23 -1.43
N PRO A 127 -3.87 17.29 -1.57
CA PRO A 127 -3.72 18.47 -0.75
C PRO A 127 -3.89 18.13 0.73
N TRP A 128 -3.12 18.79 1.57
CA TRP A 128 -3.27 18.61 3.02
C TRP A 128 -4.60 19.20 3.49
N GLN A 129 -5.30 18.48 4.36
CA GLN A 129 -6.54 18.92 5.00
C GLN A 129 -6.40 18.75 6.51
N ALA A 130 -6.75 19.79 7.24
CA ALA A 130 -6.83 19.69 8.70
C ALA A 130 -7.95 18.70 9.09
N ASP A 131 -7.66 17.79 10.00
CA ASP A 131 -8.61 16.80 10.49
C ASP A 131 -8.25 16.40 11.92
N GLY A 132 -8.91 17.05 12.88
CA GLY A 132 -8.81 16.72 14.30
C GLY A 132 -7.46 16.96 14.96
N LEU A 133 -7.28 16.30 16.11
CA LEU A 133 -6.16 16.49 17.04
C LEU A 133 -4.83 15.82 16.62
N GLN A 134 -4.82 15.05 15.54
CA GLN A 134 -3.70 14.17 15.19
C GLN A 134 -2.79 14.72 14.08
N ARG A 135 -3.00 15.95 13.64
CA ARG A 135 -2.30 16.49 12.49
C ARG A 135 -1.52 17.72 12.86
N ASP A 136 -0.20 17.57 12.88
CA ASP A 136 0.74 18.65 13.20
C ASP A 136 0.92 19.66 12.05
N GLY A 137 0.38 19.35 10.86
CA GLY A 137 0.41 20.25 9.71
C GLY A 137 1.09 19.66 8.47
N PRO A 138 1.06 20.40 7.35
CA PRO A 138 1.60 19.89 6.08
C PRO A 138 3.11 19.60 6.10
N HIS A 139 3.86 20.25 7.01
CA HIS A 139 5.33 20.13 7.11
C HIS A 139 5.80 18.77 7.63
N VAL A 140 4.93 17.99 8.33
CA VAL A 140 5.30 16.66 8.83
C VAL A 140 5.17 15.56 7.77
N ARG A 141 4.51 15.83 6.64
CA ARG A 141 4.21 14.81 5.62
C ARG A 141 5.46 14.22 5.00
N GLU A 142 6.38 15.06 4.55
CA GLU A 142 7.64 14.60 3.93
C GLU A 142 8.52 13.85 4.92
N PRO A 143 8.79 14.35 6.15
CA PRO A 143 9.53 13.58 7.15
C PRO A 143 8.90 12.23 7.50
N VAL A 144 7.58 12.16 7.63
CA VAL A 144 6.87 10.91 7.92
C VAL A 144 6.97 9.95 6.73
N ASP A 145 6.75 10.40 5.49
CA ASP A 145 6.90 9.56 4.29
C ASP A 145 8.33 9.02 4.17
N ALA A 146 9.34 9.87 4.40
CA ALA A 146 10.73 9.47 4.40
C ALA A 146 11.03 8.41 5.47
N ALA A 147 10.51 8.57 6.69
CA ALA A 147 10.68 7.60 7.76
C ALA A 147 10.01 6.26 7.47
N VAL A 148 8.81 6.26 6.88
CA VAL A 148 8.14 5.03 6.43
C VAL A 148 8.98 4.31 5.39
N ARG A 149 9.50 5.02 4.38
CA ARG A 149 10.38 4.43 3.35
C ARG A 149 11.67 3.89 3.95
N GLU A 150 12.31 4.65 4.84
CA GLU A 150 13.53 4.20 5.54
C GLU A 150 13.30 2.87 6.27
N MET A 151 12.18 2.75 7.02
CA MET A 151 11.87 1.53 7.75
C MET A 151 11.56 0.35 6.81
N LEU A 152 10.78 0.57 5.75
CA LEU A 152 10.41 -0.48 4.79
C LEU A 152 11.64 -0.96 4.00
N ILE A 153 12.43 -0.04 3.45
CA ILE A 153 13.63 -0.36 2.66
C ILE A 153 14.70 -0.99 3.56
N GLY A 154 14.95 -0.41 4.74
CA GLY A 154 15.96 -0.91 5.68
C GLY A 154 15.65 -2.31 6.22
N ALA A 155 14.38 -2.72 6.21
CA ALA A 155 13.93 -4.04 6.63
C ALA A 155 13.69 -5.03 5.46
N ASP A 156 13.97 -4.61 4.21
CA ASP A 156 13.68 -5.38 2.99
C ASP A 156 12.21 -5.84 2.92
N LEU A 157 11.30 -4.90 3.17
CA LEU A 157 9.85 -5.11 3.13
C LEU A 157 9.28 -4.61 1.81
N PRO A 158 8.56 -5.44 1.04
CA PRO A 158 7.99 -5.03 -0.23
C PRO A 158 6.89 -3.99 -0.03
N PHE A 159 6.91 -2.93 -0.84
CA PHE A 159 5.84 -1.94 -0.88
C PHE A 159 5.64 -1.37 -2.28
N VAL A 160 4.44 -0.86 -2.52
CA VAL A 160 4.08 -0.15 -3.75
C VAL A 160 3.56 1.22 -3.38
N VAL A 161 4.01 2.25 -4.11
CA VAL A 161 3.49 3.61 -3.94
C VAL A 161 2.19 3.76 -4.71
N VAL A 162 1.12 4.15 -4.01
CA VAL A 162 -0.21 4.33 -4.59
C VAL A 162 -0.55 5.81 -4.66
N GLY A 163 -0.69 6.34 -5.87
CA GLY A 163 -1.02 7.73 -6.15
C GLY A 163 -2.32 7.88 -6.95
N GLY A 164 -2.62 9.13 -7.34
CA GLY A 164 -3.83 9.49 -8.10
C GLY A 164 -4.97 9.96 -7.21
N LEU A 165 -6.11 10.33 -7.84
CA LEU A 165 -7.28 10.88 -7.17
C LEU A 165 -8.48 9.93 -7.30
N GLY A 166 -9.25 9.76 -6.24
CA GLY A 166 -10.51 9.03 -6.25
C GLY A 166 -10.38 7.64 -6.89
N LYS A 167 -11.10 7.42 -7.99
CA LYS A 167 -11.13 6.13 -8.68
C LYS A 167 -9.75 5.70 -9.19
N ALA A 168 -8.94 6.63 -9.70
CA ALA A 168 -7.60 6.28 -10.21
C ALA A 168 -6.69 5.73 -9.10
N ARG A 169 -6.76 6.28 -7.89
CA ARG A 169 -6.03 5.77 -6.72
C ARG A 169 -6.51 4.37 -6.32
N LEU A 170 -7.82 4.13 -6.34
CA LEU A 170 -8.37 2.81 -6.06
C LEU A 170 -7.91 1.78 -7.09
N GLU A 171 -7.96 2.11 -8.39
CA GLU A 171 -7.50 1.20 -9.45
C GLU A 171 -6.00 0.90 -9.30
N ALA A 172 -5.17 1.91 -8.99
CA ALA A 172 -3.75 1.68 -8.73
C ALA A 172 -3.51 0.73 -7.54
N ALA A 173 -4.31 0.83 -6.48
CA ALA A 173 -4.24 -0.10 -5.35
C ALA A 173 -4.70 -1.52 -5.74
N VAL A 174 -5.79 -1.63 -6.51
CA VAL A 174 -6.29 -2.92 -7.03
C VAL A 174 -5.23 -3.59 -7.89
N ASP A 175 -4.56 -2.84 -8.77
CA ASP A 175 -3.49 -3.36 -9.62
C ASP A 175 -2.31 -3.90 -8.80
N ALA A 176 -1.94 -3.18 -7.73
CA ALA A 176 -0.85 -3.58 -6.87
C ALA A 176 -1.15 -4.90 -6.12
N VAL A 177 -2.40 -5.12 -5.67
CA VAL A 177 -2.76 -6.32 -4.89
C VAL A 177 -3.16 -7.51 -5.76
N ALA A 178 -3.62 -7.28 -6.98
CA ALA A 178 -4.14 -8.32 -7.87
C ALA A 178 -3.16 -9.49 -8.14
N PRO A 179 -1.84 -9.28 -8.33
CA PRO A 179 -0.89 -10.37 -8.53
C PRO A 179 -0.85 -11.37 -7.37
N HIS A 180 -1.03 -10.89 -6.13
CA HIS A 180 -1.04 -11.74 -4.94
C HIS A 180 -2.30 -12.61 -4.86
N LEU A 181 -3.42 -12.10 -5.35
CA LEU A 181 -4.70 -12.81 -5.35
C LEU A 181 -4.81 -13.83 -6.50
N ARG A 182 -4.08 -13.62 -7.61
CA ARG A 182 -4.04 -14.55 -8.76
C ARG A 182 -3.40 -15.90 -8.44
N GLN A 183 -2.55 -15.96 -7.43
CA GLN A 183 -1.87 -17.20 -7.03
C GLN A 183 -2.79 -18.19 -6.29
N ALA A 184 -3.99 -17.76 -5.94
CA ALA A 184 -5.01 -18.63 -5.41
C ALA A 184 -6.04 -18.90 -6.51
N ASP A 185 -6.51 -20.15 -6.62
CA ASP A 185 -7.61 -20.54 -7.51
C ASP A 185 -8.86 -19.72 -7.21
N ALA A 186 -8.95 -18.53 -7.78
CA ALA A 186 -10.09 -17.64 -7.63
C ALA A 186 -11.18 -18.07 -8.61
N PRO A 187 -12.34 -18.54 -8.14
CA PRO A 187 -13.38 -19.06 -9.04
C PRO A 187 -14.24 -17.98 -9.69
N VAL A 188 -13.91 -16.69 -9.56
CA VAL A 188 -14.79 -15.60 -9.99
C VAL A 188 -14.20 -14.81 -11.16
N PRO A 189 -14.87 -14.75 -12.32
CA PRO A 189 -14.53 -13.85 -13.41
C PRO A 189 -14.89 -12.41 -13.00
N GLY A 190 -13.94 -11.58 -12.69
CA GLY A 190 -14.18 -10.18 -12.32
C GLY A 190 -12.89 -9.39 -12.36
N LEU A 191 -12.12 -9.46 -11.30
CA LEU A 191 -10.86 -8.74 -11.15
C LEU A 191 -9.86 -9.11 -12.26
N PHE A 192 -9.70 -10.41 -12.52
CA PHE A 192 -8.70 -10.90 -13.47
C PHE A 192 -9.12 -10.71 -14.93
N SER A 193 -10.43 -10.79 -15.22
CA SER A 193 -10.93 -10.50 -16.57
C SER A 193 -10.74 -9.03 -16.92
N ARG A 194 -11.02 -8.11 -16.01
CA ARG A 194 -10.83 -6.67 -16.23
C ARG A 194 -9.35 -6.27 -16.32
N LEU A 195 -8.47 -6.92 -15.56
CA LEU A 195 -7.04 -6.69 -15.66
C LEU A 195 -6.49 -7.21 -17.00
N ALA A 196 -6.92 -8.38 -17.43
CA ALA A 196 -6.56 -8.92 -18.73
C ALA A 196 -7.12 -8.07 -19.90
N GLU A 197 -8.35 -7.58 -19.78
CA GLU A 197 -8.96 -6.65 -20.75
C GLU A 197 -8.21 -5.33 -20.80
N ARG A 198 -7.75 -4.81 -19.66
CA ARG A 198 -7.00 -3.57 -19.59
C ARG A 198 -5.58 -3.75 -20.12
N ASP A 199 -4.91 -4.85 -19.79
CA ASP A 199 -3.60 -5.20 -20.33
C ASP A 199 -3.68 -5.40 -21.86
N ALA A 200 -4.77 -6.01 -22.35
CA ALA A 200 -5.03 -6.15 -23.79
C ALA A 200 -5.42 -4.83 -24.48
N ALA A 201 -6.00 -3.88 -23.73
CA ALA A 201 -6.38 -2.55 -24.23
C ALA A 201 -5.24 -1.53 -24.14
N GLN A 202 -4.20 -1.80 -23.35
CA GLN A 202 -3.00 -0.97 -23.36
C GLN A 202 -2.25 -1.21 -24.69
N PRO A 203 -1.98 -0.14 -25.47
CA PRO A 203 -1.11 -0.29 -26.63
C PRO A 203 0.22 -0.84 -26.14
N GLU A 204 0.75 -1.87 -26.81
CA GLU A 204 2.10 -2.33 -26.55
C GLU A 204 3.03 -1.12 -26.46
N TRP A 205 3.77 -1.03 -25.35
CA TRP A 205 4.70 0.07 -25.17
C TRP A 205 5.71 0.00 -26.30
N ARG A 206 5.61 0.95 -27.25
CA ARG A 206 6.55 1.06 -28.35
C ARG A 206 7.53 2.17 -27.99
N TRP A 207 8.77 1.79 -27.96
CA TRP A 207 9.85 2.75 -27.87
C TRP A 207 9.78 3.69 -29.07
N VAL A 208 9.71 4.99 -28.82
CA VAL A 208 9.71 6.02 -29.86
C VAL A 208 11.07 6.70 -29.84
N CYS A 209 11.72 6.82 -31.00
CA CYS A 209 13.00 7.50 -31.09
C CYS A 209 12.87 8.97 -30.74
N GLU A 210 13.64 9.45 -29.76
CA GLU A 210 13.61 10.84 -29.28
C GLU A 210 13.94 11.88 -30.38
N THR A 211 14.53 11.43 -31.49
CA THR A 211 14.96 12.30 -32.58
C THR A 211 13.98 12.37 -33.76
N CYS A 212 13.20 11.30 -34.00
CA CYS A 212 12.35 11.21 -35.19
C CYS A 212 10.95 10.67 -34.95
N ASP A 213 10.54 10.46 -33.71
CA ASP A 213 9.24 9.90 -33.30
C ASP A 213 8.83 8.60 -34.01
N SER A 214 9.82 7.89 -34.61
CA SER A 214 9.58 6.63 -35.32
C SER A 214 9.92 5.42 -34.46
N PRO A 215 8.98 4.50 -34.24
CA PRO A 215 9.25 3.27 -33.48
C PRO A 215 10.23 2.32 -34.19
N ASP A 216 10.43 2.48 -35.48
CA ASP A 216 11.31 1.61 -36.27
C ASP A 216 12.76 2.14 -36.36
N CYS A 217 13.01 3.37 -35.96
CA CYS A 217 14.32 4.02 -36.11
C CYS A 217 15.44 3.36 -35.30
N GLU A 218 15.20 3.03 -34.05
CA GLU A 218 16.21 2.36 -33.21
C GLU A 218 16.38 0.88 -33.53
N HIS A 219 15.31 0.20 -33.94
CA HIS A 219 15.40 -1.18 -34.41
C HIS A 219 16.18 -1.28 -35.73
N ALA A 220 16.08 -0.30 -36.61
CA ALA A 220 16.87 -0.23 -37.85
C ALA A 220 18.36 -0.03 -37.54
N SER A 221 18.70 0.86 -36.59
CA SER A 221 20.09 1.10 -36.18
C SER A 221 20.73 -0.09 -35.47
N LEU A 222 19.99 -0.83 -34.63
CA LEU A 222 20.46 -2.06 -33.99
C LEU A 222 20.64 -3.20 -34.97
N ARG A 223 19.74 -3.37 -35.93
CA ARG A 223 19.87 -4.38 -36.98
C ARG A 223 21.08 -4.10 -37.90
N LEU A 224 21.34 -2.86 -38.26
CA LEU A 224 22.53 -2.45 -39.01
C LEU A 224 23.81 -2.69 -38.23
N LYS A 225 23.87 -2.37 -36.92
CA LYS A 225 25.02 -2.68 -36.06
C LYS A 225 25.29 -4.18 -35.95
N ASN A 226 24.26 -4.98 -35.74
CA ASN A 226 24.40 -6.44 -35.64
C ASN A 226 24.78 -7.09 -36.99
N ALA A 227 24.29 -6.56 -38.09
CA ALA A 227 24.66 -7.03 -39.42
C ALA A 227 26.13 -6.71 -39.80
N LEU A 228 26.65 -5.57 -39.29
CA LEU A 228 28.07 -5.19 -39.47
C LEU A 228 29.00 -6.03 -38.59
N LEU A 229 28.58 -6.41 -37.39
CA LEU A 229 29.37 -7.26 -36.49
C LEU A 229 29.40 -8.75 -36.91
N GLN A 230 28.46 -9.19 -37.75
CA GLN A 230 28.47 -10.56 -38.31
C GLN A 230 29.27 -10.72 -39.63
N ARG A 231 29.79 -9.62 -40.16
CA ARG A 231 30.59 -9.61 -41.42
C ARG A 231 32.08 -9.32 -41.21
N GLY A 232 32.53 -9.20 -39.97
CA GLY A 232 33.93 -9.12 -39.56
C GLY A 232 34.35 -10.34 -38.78
#